data_9403ddc83c14c5d0c880e0dbc2059152
#
_entry.id   9403ddc83c14c5d0c880e0dbc2059152
#
_cell.length_a   1.000
_cell.length_b   1.000
_cell.length_c   1.000
_cell.angle_alpha   90.00
_cell.angle_beta   90.00
_cell.angle_gamma   90.00
#
_symmetry.space_group_name_H-M   'P 1'
#
loop_
_entity.id
_entity.type
_entity.pdbx_description
1 polymer ?
#
loop_
_entity_poly.entity_id
_entity_poly.type
_entity_poly.pdbx_seq_one_letter_code
_entity_poly.pdbx_strand_id
1 'polypeptide(L)'
;MITAKAYCPGHITGFFEICDQPKDILKKGSRGAGVSIERGIITTVSLRPASQNLVKVLINGIKSEAPVTKSVVKHMLKLANKNFIVTVNHDVKIPIGAGIGASGAGAFSTALALNKALNLGLTYDKVAQIAHIVEIVNKTGLGTVLAQSRGGVEIRVKPGAPGIGHVDLIPVDSDTVIVCGSNGQIETKKMLSNLEIREKIERIGGKLVDELIINASIEKLMELSKRFAMEIGLMNERIKKVIKELEKNGFVNASMAMFGET
;
A
#
# COMPACT_ATOMS: atom_id res chain seq x y z
N MET A 1 27.94 9.32 11.69
CA MET A 1 26.90 8.68 10.84
C MET A 1 25.67 8.49 11.71
N ILE A 2 24.51 8.97 11.28
CA ILE A 2 23.24 8.82 12.00
C ILE A 2 22.46 7.70 11.30
N THR A 3 21.95 6.74 12.06
CA THR A 3 21.22 5.60 11.49
C THR A 3 19.91 5.40 12.24
N ALA A 4 18.85 5.09 11.50
CA ALA A 4 17.57 4.70 12.06
C ALA A 4 16.92 3.62 11.21
N LYS A 5 16.01 2.86 11.82
CA LYS A 5 15.30 1.72 11.22
C LYS A 5 13.82 1.81 11.51
N ALA A 6 13.01 1.48 10.53
CA ALA A 6 11.55 1.38 10.68
C ALA A 6 11.00 0.24 9.84
N TYR A 7 9.84 -0.24 10.25
CA TYR A 7 9.08 -1.30 9.58
C TYR A 7 7.75 -0.76 9.09
N CYS A 8 7.26 -1.33 7.98
CA CYS A 8 5.89 -1.16 7.52
C CYS A 8 5.37 -2.48 6.94
N PRO A 9 4.14 -2.91 7.29
CA PRO A 9 3.54 -4.14 6.80
C PRO A 9 3.31 -4.12 5.29
N GLY A 10 3.27 -5.30 4.67
CA GLY A 10 2.65 -5.48 3.37
C GLY A 10 1.14 -5.28 3.48
N HIS A 11 0.48 -5.00 2.35
CA HIS A 11 -0.97 -4.82 2.32
C HIS A 11 -1.56 -5.40 1.04
N ILE A 12 -2.58 -6.21 1.18
CA ILE A 12 -3.33 -6.80 0.08
C ILE A 12 -4.68 -6.08 0.00
N THR A 13 -4.92 -5.37 -1.09
CA THR A 13 -6.22 -4.75 -1.34
C THR A 13 -7.14 -5.77 -2.00
N GLY A 14 -8.32 -6.00 -1.43
CA GLY A 14 -9.37 -6.83 -2.00
C GLY A 14 -10.16 -6.08 -3.07
N PHE A 15 -10.67 -4.90 -2.74
CA PHE A 15 -11.38 -4.01 -3.66
C PHE A 15 -11.31 -2.55 -3.17
N PHE A 16 -11.65 -1.60 -4.05
CA PHE A 16 -11.62 -0.18 -3.71
C PHE A 16 -12.45 0.68 -4.65
N GLU A 17 -12.76 1.89 -4.19
CA GLU A 17 -13.33 3.02 -4.91
C GLU A 17 -12.28 4.10 -5.06
N ILE A 18 -12.15 4.70 -6.24
CA ILE A 18 -11.24 5.83 -6.48
C ILE A 18 -11.88 7.11 -5.98
N CYS A 19 -11.18 7.86 -5.12
CA CYS A 19 -11.62 9.13 -4.56
C CYS A 19 -10.50 10.18 -4.73
N ASP A 20 -10.21 10.55 -5.98
CA ASP A 20 -9.11 11.48 -6.30
C ASP A 20 -9.55 12.85 -6.85
N GLN A 21 -10.86 13.14 -6.83
CA GLN A 21 -11.46 14.41 -7.28
C GLN A 21 -11.11 15.63 -6.40
N PRO A 22 -10.95 15.51 -5.05
CA PRO A 22 -10.63 16.67 -4.23
C PRO A 22 -9.38 17.40 -4.70
N LYS A 23 -9.39 18.75 -4.67
CA LYS A 23 -8.20 19.56 -4.98
C LYS A 23 -7.09 19.37 -3.94
N ASP A 24 -7.46 19.23 -2.67
CA ASP A 24 -6.55 18.96 -1.56
C ASP A 24 -6.03 17.53 -1.65
N ILE A 25 -4.73 17.39 -1.86
CA ILE A 25 -4.07 16.09 -2.01
C ILE A 25 -4.23 15.18 -0.77
N LEU A 26 -4.34 15.77 0.42
CA LEU A 26 -4.55 15.02 1.66
C LEU A 26 -5.96 14.42 1.77
N LYS A 27 -6.93 14.96 1.01
CA LYS A 27 -8.29 14.42 0.93
C LYS A 27 -8.47 13.42 -0.20
N LYS A 28 -7.52 13.34 -1.14
CA LYS A 28 -7.49 12.29 -2.15
C LYS A 28 -7.19 10.95 -1.50
N GLY A 29 -7.73 9.87 -2.09
CA GLY A 29 -7.49 8.53 -1.57
C GLY A 29 -8.38 7.49 -2.21
N SER A 30 -8.69 6.46 -1.46
CA SER A 30 -9.68 5.43 -1.83
C SER A 30 -10.50 5.02 -0.63
N ARG A 31 -11.79 4.69 -0.84
CA ARG A 31 -12.52 3.77 0.02
C ARG A 31 -12.20 2.36 -0.43
N GLY A 32 -12.42 1.35 0.40
CA GLY A 32 -12.13 -0.03 0.03
C GLY A 32 -11.86 -0.90 1.24
N ALA A 33 -11.38 -2.11 0.98
CA ALA A 33 -11.04 -3.04 2.05
C ALA A 33 -9.84 -3.91 1.65
N GLY A 34 -9.17 -4.43 2.66
CA GLY A 34 -8.00 -5.27 2.47
C GLY A 34 -7.41 -5.76 3.78
N VAL A 35 -6.21 -6.28 3.71
CA VAL A 35 -5.52 -6.85 4.85
C VAL A 35 -4.06 -6.46 4.88
N SER A 36 -3.58 -6.00 6.03
CA SER A 36 -2.16 -5.84 6.31
C SER A 36 -1.60 -7.15 6.85
N ILE A 37 -0.46 -7.57 6.31
CA ILE A 37 0.20 -8.84 6.66
C ILE A 37 1.51 -8.59 7.41
N GLU A 38 1.91 -9.52 8.28
CA GLU A 38 3.15 -9.39 9.06
C GLU A 38 4.41 -9.25 8.20
N ARG A 39 4.44 -9.89 7.03
CA ARG A 39 5.55 -9.68 6.09
C ARG A 39 5.43 -8.31 5.46
N GLY A 40 6.54 -7.58 5.41
CA GLY A 40 6.55 -6.20 4.92
C GLY A 40 7.94 -5.75 4.52
N ILE A 41 8.23 -4.49 4.76
CA ILE A 41 9.52 -3.86 4.45
C ILE A 41 10.13 -3.27 5.72
N ILE A 42 11.38 -3.64 5.98
CA ILE A 42 12.22 -3.00 6.97
C ILE A 42 13.16 -2.04 6.25
N THR A 43 13.07 -0.77 6.57
CA THR A 43 13.92 0.26 5.97
C THR A 43 14.95 0.75 6.98
N THR A 44 16.22 0.69 6.62
CA THR A 44 17.32 1.30 7.35
C THR A 44 17.80 2.53 6.58
N VAL A 45 17.85 3.68 7.23
CA VAL A 45 18.43 4.91 6.68
C VAL A 45 19.73 5.23 7.37
N SER A 46 20.73 5.68 6.63
CA SER A 46 22.02 6.18 7.15
C SER A 46 22.28 7.57 6.57
N LEU A 47 22.58 8.52 7.45
CA LEU A 47 22.80 9.93 7.11
C LEU A 47 24.22 10.34 7.44
N ARG A 48 24.86 11.07 6.52
CA ARG A 48 26.14 11.76 6.73
C ARG A 48 25.99 13.20 6.27
N PRO A 49 26.28 14.20 7.11
CA PRO A 49 26.25 15.61 6.70
C PRO A 49 27.11 15.85 5.46
N ALA A 50 26.63 16.71 4.56
CA ALA A 50 27.30 17.02 3.29
C ALA A 50 26.96 18.43 2.83
N SER A 51 27.71 18.97 1.84
CA SER A 51 27.42 20.25 1.21
C SER A 51 26.21 20.22 0.27
N GLN A 52 25.89 19.04 -0.25
CA GLN A 52 24.72 18.83 -1.12
C GLN A 52 24.05 17.48 -0.84
N ASN A 53 22.79 17.37 -1.22
CA ASN A 53 22.05 16.13 -1.06
C ASN A 53 22.45 15.08 -2.11
N LEU A 54 22.77 13.89 -1.64
CA LEU A 54 22.96 12.70 -2.47
C LEU A 54 22.16 11.53 -1.88
N VAL A 55 21.40 10.82 -2.72
CA VAL A 55 20.55 9.72 -2.29
C VAL A 55 20.94 8.43 -3.01
N LYS A 56 21.30 7.41 -2.23
CA LYS A 56 21.51 6.04 -2.69
C LYS A 56 20.43 5.14 -2.11
N VAL A 57 19.77 4.34 -2.94
CA VAL A 57 18.77 3.37 -2.50
C VAL A 57 19.23 1.96 -2.86
N LEU A 58 19.07 1.06 -1.91
CA LEU A 58 19.32 -0.37 -2.05
C LEU A 58 18.02 -1.12 -1.73
N ILE A 59 17.73 -2.14 -2.52
CA ILE A 59 16.65 -3.10 -2.26
C ILE A 59 17.29 -4.48 -2.15
N ASN A 60 17.21 -5.10 -0.98
CA ASN A 60 17.87 -6.37 -0.67
C ASN A 60 19.37 -6.36 -1.06
N GLY A 61 20.06 -5.23 -0.76
CA GLY A 61 21.48 -5.03 -1.05
C GLY A 61 21.79 -4.59 -2.50
N ILE A 62 20.84 -4.62 -3.41
CA ILE A 62 21.03 -4.28 -4.83
C ILE A 62 20.64 -2.81 -5.06
N LYS A 63 21.50 -2.05 -5.75
CA LYS A 63 21.23 -0.64 -6.11
C LYS A 63 19.97 -0.53 -6.96
N SER A 64 19.09 0.40 -6.61
CA SER A 64 17.81 0.63 -7.28
C SER A 64 17.55 2.12 -7.51
N GLU A 65 16.79 2.44 -8.56
CA GLU A 65 16.32 3.82 -8.78
C GLU A 65 15.26 4.25 -7.78
N ALA A 66 14.35 3.37 -7.40
CA ALA A 66 13.31 3.56 -6.37
C ALA A 66 12.76 5.00 -6.30
N PRO A 67 12.06 5.49 -7.35
CA PRO A 67 11.66 6.90 -7.46
C PRO A 67 10.77 7.36 -6.30
N VAL A 68 9.90 6.50 -5.81
CA VAL A 68 9.03 6.77 -4.65
C VAL A 68 9.86 7.01 -3.40
N THR A 69 10.81 6.14 -3.08
CA THR A 69 11.74 6.31 -1.94
C THR A 69 12.54 7.61 -2.05
N LYS A 70 13.11 7.90 -3.24
CA LYS A 70 13.83 9.16 -3.48
C LYS A 70 12.94 10.39 -3.27
N SER A 71 11.67 10.32 -3.67
CA SER A 71 10.69 11.40 -3.46
C SER A 71 10.40 11.62 -1.97
N VAL A 72 10.26 10.56 -1.17
CA VAL A 72 10.13 10.66 0.29
C VAL A 72 11.36 11.30 0.90
N VAL A 73 12.57 10.84 0.55
CA VAL A 73 13.83 11.39 1.05
C VAL A 73 13.92 12.90 0.75
N LYS A 74 13.62 13.29 -0.50
CA LYS A 74 13.61 14.71 -0.91
C LYS A 74 12.68 15.56 -0.05
N HIS A 75 11.46 15.06 0.22
CA HIS A 75 10.47 15.74 1.05
C HIS A 75 10.97 15.91 2.48
N MET A 76 11.49 14.83 3.09
CA MET A 76 11.97 14.84 4.46
C MET A 76 13.22 15.72 4.65
N LEU A 77 14.15 15.72 3.69
CA LEU A 77 15.32 16.60 3.71
C LEU A 77 14.95 18.09 3.59
N LYS A 78 13.90 18.39 2.80
CA LYS A 78 13.37 19.75 2.71
C LYS A 78 12.86 20.25 4.07
N LEU A 79 12.19 19.39 4.84
CA LEU A 79 11.73 19.72 6.19
C LEU A 79 12.89 19.90 7.18
N ALA A 80 13.95 19.09 7.06
CA ALA A 80 15.14 19.20 7.89
C ALA A 80 15.96 20.49 7.62
N ASN A 81 15.80 21.09 6.45
CA ASN A 81 16.58 22.24 5.97
C ASN A 81 18.10 22.04 6.11
N LYS A 82 18.58 20.84 5.84
CA LYS A 82 19.98 20.42 5.92
C LYS A 82 20.32 19.45 4.81
N ASN A 83 21.58 19.43 4.39
CA ASN A 83 22.04 18.54 3.33
C ASN A 83 22.74 17.30 3.90
N PHE A 84 22.47 16.16 3.30
CA PHE A 84 23.02 14.86 3.67
C PHE A 84 23.32 13.98 2.46
N ILE A 85 24.33 13.13 2.61
CA ILE A 85 24.41 11.89 1.85
C ILE A 85 23.54 10.88 2.59
N VAL A 86 22.47 10.43 1.92
CA VAL A 86 21.47 9.51 2.46
C VAL A 86 21.61 8.15 1.78
N THR A 87 21.80 7.10 2.55
CA THR A 87 21.68 5.73 2.07
C THR A 87 20.40 5.13 2.67
N VAL A 88 19.49 4.68 1.81
CA VAL A 88 18.29 3.93 2.19
C VAL A 88 18.49 2.48 1.78
N ASN A 89 18.34 1.55 2.71
CA ASN A 89 18.37 0.12 2.43
C ASN A 89 17.04 -0.50 2.85
N HIS A 90 16.29 -1.04 1.88
CA HIS A 90 15.08 -1.79 2.09
C HIS A 90 15.40 -3.30 2.17
N ASP A 91 15.08 -3.91 3.30
CA ASP A 91 14.97 -5.37 3.45
C ASP A 91 13.51 -5.75 3.17
N VAL A 92 13.25 -6.22 1.95
CA VAL A 92 11.90 -6.48 1.43
C VAL A 92 11.56 -7.95 1.60
N LYS A 93 10.52 -8.26 2.36
CA LYS A 93 10.04 -9.62 2.67
C LYS A 93 8.76 -10.00 1.92
N ILE A 94 8.34 -9.17 0.97
CA ILE A 94 7.15 -9.38 0.13
C ILE A 94 7.51 -9.25 -1.35
N PRO A 95 6.83 -9.93 -2.27
CA PRO A 95 7.07 -9.77 -3.71
C PRO A 95 6.78 -8.33 -4.17
N ILE A 96 7.74 -7.72 -4.87
CA ILE A 96 7.57 -6.39 -5.46
C ILE A 96 6.76 -6.52 -6.74
N GLY A 97 5.75 -5.64 -6.92
CA GLY A 97 4.88 -5.63 -8.10
C GLY A 97 3.77 -6.69 -8.10
N ALA A 98 3.64 -7.48 -7.03
CA ALA A 98 2.64 -8.54 -6.89
C ALA A 98 1.30 -8.04 -6.29
N GLY A 99 1.05 -6.74 -6.20
CA GLY A 99 -0.17 -6.21 -5.60
C GLY A 99 -0.21 -6.24 -4.06
N ILE A 100 0.95 -6.44 -3.41
CA ILE A 100 1.07 -6.58 -1.94
C ILE A 100 1.60 -5.29 -1.28
N GLY A 101 1.29 -4.13 -1.82
CA GLY A 101 1.54 -2.83 -1.21
C GLY A 101 3.00 -2.46 -0.95
N ALA A 102 3.96 -3.05 -1.69
CA ALA A 102 5.40 -2.82 -1.48
C ALA A 102 5.81 -1.35 -1.64
N SER A 103 5.20 -0.60 -2.58
CA SER A 103 5.50 0.82 -2.80
C SER A 103 5.15 1.66 -1.56
N GLY A 104 3.92 1.55 -1.06
CA GLY A 104 3.47 2.23 0.16
C GLY A 104 4.29 1.84 1.38
N ALA A 105 4.61 0.54 1.55
CA ALA A 105 5.43 0.07 2.65
C ALA A 105 6.85 0.67 2.62
N GLY A 106 7.47 0.73 1.43
CA GLY A 106 8.76 1.36 1.25
C GLY A 106 8.74 2.86 1.50
N ALA A 107 7.71 3.56 1.01
CA ALA A 107 7.51 4.99 1.25
C ALA A 107 7.34 5.29 2.74
N PHE A 108 6.45 4.59 3.41
CA PHE A 108 6.10 4.87 4.79
C PHE A 108 7.23 4.50 5.77
N SER A 109 7.83 3.31 5.62
CA SER A 109 8.99 2.92 6.43
C SER A 109 10.18 3.87 6.22
N THR A 110 10.39 4.40 5.01
CA THR A 110 11.41 5.43 4.74
C THR A 110 11.12 6.72 5.50
N ALA A 111 9.87 7.21 5.45
CA ALA A 111 9.48 8.42 6.13
C ALA A 111 9.62 8.29 7.65
N LEU A 112 9.21 7.15 8.24
CA LEU A 112 9.36 6.86 9.65
C LEU A 112 10.84 6.83 10.08
N ALA A 113 11.68 6.12 9.34
CA ALA A 113 13.11 6.03 9.63
C ALA A 113 13.80 7.41 9.53
N LEU A 114 13.46 8.20 8.51
CA LEU A 114 13.98 9.56 8.33
C LEU A 114 13.49 10.52 9.42
N ASN A 115 12.23 10.44 9.83
CA ASN A 115 11.72 11.25 10.95
C ASN A 115 12.57 11.07 12.20
N LYS A 116 12.92 9.81 12.52
CA LYS A 116 13.80 9.48 13.64
C LYS A 116 15.23 9.96 13.41
N ALA A 117 15.82 9.65 12.25
CA ALA A 117 17.22 9.96 11.95
C ALA A 117 17.49 11.47 11.87
N LEU A 118 16.55 12.25 11.34
CA LEU A 118 16.63 13.72 11.22
C LEU A 118 16.14 14.45 12.47
N ASN A 119 15.58 13.71 13.44
CA ASN A 119 14.98 14.26 14.67
C ASN A 119 13.94 15.36 14.40
N LEU A 120 13.01 15.09 13.43
CA LEU A 120 12.01 16.09 13.02
C LEU A 120 10.85 16.23 14.00
N GLY A 121 10.63 15.26 14.88
CA GLY A 121 9.53 15.29 15.86
C GLY A 121 8.14 15.25 15.25
N LEU A 122 7.96 14.79 14.01
CA LEU A 122 6.66 14.68 13.38
C LEU A 122 5.85 13.56 14.04
N THR A 123 4.54 13.79 14.20
CA THR A 123 3.62 12.76 14.65
C THR A 123 3.49 11.63 13.61
N TYR A 124 3.01 10.48 14.05
CA TYR A 124 2.82 9.31 13.17
C TYR A 124 1.99 9.62 11.93
N ASP A 125 0.84 10.30 12.10
CA ASP A 125 -0.01 10.70 10.98
C ASP A 125 0.69 11.68 10.04
N LYS A 126 1.47 12.64 10.56
CA LYS A 126 2.21 13.59 9.71
C LYS A 126 3.27 12.88 8.87
N VAL A 127 3.95 11.89 9.42
CA VAL A 127 4.89 11.06 8.68
C VAL A 127 4.19 10.23 7.61
N ALA A 128 3.06 9.61 7.96
CA ALA A 128 2.27 8.82 7.02
C ALA A 128 1.65 9.69 5.91
N GLN A 129 1.24 10.94 6.20
CA GLN A 129 0.79 11.92 5.21
C GLN A 129 1.86 12.19 4.14
N ILE A 130 3.13 12.26 4.50
CA ILE A 130 4.23 12.44 3.54
C ILE A 130 4.32 11.24 2.59
N ALA A 131 4.26 10.02 3.10
CA ALA A 131 4.25 8.81 2.28
C ALA A 131 3.02 8.76 1.36
N HIS A 132 1.84 9.11 1.88
CA HIS A 132 0.59 9.18 1.12
C HIS A 132 0.66 10.19 -0.04
N ILE A 133 1.14 11.41 0.22
CA ILE A 133 1.34 12.44 -0.82
C ILE A 133 2.25 11.91 -1.93
N VAL A 134 3.37 11.28 -1.55
CA VAL A 134 4.34 10.75 -2.51
C VAL A 134 3.74 9.63 -3.35
N GLU A 135 2.97 8.73 -2.77
CA GLU A 135 2.26 7.67 -3.51
C GLU A 135 1.28 8.25 -4.55
N ILE A 136 0.49 9.26 -4.17
CA ILE A 136 -0.47 9.91 -5.08
C ILE A 136 0.26 10.62 -6.23
N VAL A 137 1.28 11.42 -5.91
CA VAL A 137 2.05 12.17 -6.93
C VAL A 137 2.75 11.23 -7.92
N ASN A 138 3.25 10.09 -7.45
CA ASN A 138 3.89 9.09 -8.31
C ASN A 138 2.87 8.13 -8.98
N LYS A 139 1.57 8.21 -8.66
CA LYS A 139 0.49 7.33 -9.14
C LYS A 139 0.76 5.85 -8.81
N THR A 140 1.32 5.57 -7.64
CA THR A 140 1.67 4.22 -7.19
C THR A 140 0.71 3.68 -6.14
N GLY A 141 -0.10 4.53 -5.51
CA GLY A 141 -1.14 4.14 -4.55
C GLY A 141 -2.09 5.29 -4.24
N LEU A 142 -3.30 4.96 -3.80
CA LEU A 142 -4.33 5.92 -3.36
C LEU A 142 -4.68 5.77 -1.88
N GLY A 143 -4.86 4.53 -1.38
CA GLY A 143 -5.30 4.27 -0.02
C GLY A 143 -4.39 3.33 0.77
N THR A 144 -3.36 2.78 0.17
CA THR A 144 -2.50 1.75 0.76
C THR A 144 -1.80 2.24 2.03
N VAL A 145 -1.26 3.47 2.02
CA VAL A 145 -0.59 4.04 3.21
C VAL A 145 -1.55 4.23 4.37
N LEU A 146 -2.81 4.65 4.10
CA LEU A 146 -3.84 4.76 5.14
C LEU A 146 -4.11 3.39 5.77
N ALA A 147 -4.28 2.33 4.97
CA ALA A 147 -4.46 0.97 5.43
C ALA A 147 -3.25 0.47 6.23
N GLN A 148 -2.04 0.59 5.69
CA GLN A 148 -0.79 0.18 6.34
C GLN A 148 -0.51 0.91 7.66
N SER A 149 -0.94 2.16 7.78
CA SER A 149 -0.80 2.92 9.03
C SER A 149 -1.71 2.40 10.14
N ARG A 150 -2.80 1.74 9.80
CA ARG A 150 -3.75 1.16 10.74
C ARG A 150 -3.46 -0.31 11.03
N GLY A 151 -3.14 -1.10 9.99
CA GLY A 151 -2.93 -2.54 10.09
C GLY A 151 -4.24 -3.34 10.19
N GLY A 152 -4.13 -4.64 10.35
CA GLY A 152 -5.26 -5.56 10.50
C GLY A 152 -6.03 -5.82 9.20
N VAL A 153 -7.23 -6.39 9.32
CA VAL A 153 -8.20 -6.51 8.24
C VAL A 153 -9.06 -5.24 8.26
N GLU A 154 -8.95 -4.41 7.23
CA GLU A 154 -9.43 -3.03 7.30
C GLU A 154 -10.50 -2.70 6.26
N ILE A 155 -11.38 -1.77 6.64
CA ILE A 155 -12.35 -1.11 5.77
C ILE A 155 -12.01 0.39 5.76
N ARG A 156 -11.54 0.91 4.65
CA ARG A 156 -11.36 2.37 4.46
C ARG A 156 -12.71 3.01 4.18
N VAL A 157 -13.38 3.43 5.23
CA VAL A 157 -14.74 3.97 5.21
C VAL A 157 -14.77 5.36 4.60
N LYS A 158 -13.76 6.19 4.95
CA LYS A 158 -13.61 7.56 4.43
C LYS A 158 -12.24 7.69 3.74
N PRO A 159 -12.17 8.22 2.50
CA PRO A 159 -10.91 8.44 1.81
C PRO A 159 -10.10 9.57 2.43
N GLY A 160 -8.80 9.57 2.16
CA GLY A 160 -7.87 10.61 2.58
C GLY A 160 -6.60 10.03 3.19
N ALA A 161 -5.67 10.91 3.52
CA ALA A 161 -4.43 10.59 4.20
C ALA A 161 -4.69 10.16 5.66
N PRO A 162 -3.74 9.48 6.34
CA PRO A 162 -3.78 9.23 7.77
C PRO A 162 -4.07 10.50 8.57
N GLY A 163 -4.99 10.42 9.55
CA GLY A 163 -5.50 11.56 10.31
C GLY A 163 -6.61 12.37 9.62
N ILE A 164 -6.97 12.04 8.35
CA ILE A 164 -8.06 12.67 7.58
C ILE A 164 -9.07 11.62 7.12
N GLY A 165 -8.57 10.55 6.51
CA GLY A 165 -9.34 9.35 6.18
C GLY A 165 -9.74 8.60 7.45
N HIS A 166 -10.71 7.70 7.31
CA HIS A 166 -11.17 6.85 8.41
C HIS A 166 -11.10 5.38 8.00
N VAL A 167 -10.55 4.57 8.91
CA VAL A 167 -10.42 3.11 8.76
C VAL A 167 -11.13 2.44 9.93
N ASP A 168 -12.04 1.54 9.62
CA ASP A 168 -12.61 0.59 10.56
C ASP A 168 -11.91 -0.78 10.40
N LEU A 169 -12.06 -1.67 11.37
CA LEU A 169 -11.40 -2.97 11.40
C LEU A 169 -12.42 -4.10 11.50
N ILE A 170 -12.20 -5.16 10.74
CA ILE A 170 -12.87 -6.45 10.92
C ILE A 170 -12.05 -7.24 11.95
N PRO A 171 -12.62 -7.58 13.13
CA PRO A 171 -11.93 -8.41 14.10
C PRO A 171 -11.58 -9.78 13.51
N VAL A 172 -10.37 -10.24 13.76
CA VAL A 172 -9.87 -11.55 13.32
C VAL A 172 -9.06 -12.21 14.43
N ASP A 173 -8.98 -13.52 14.41
CA ASP A 173 -8.15 -14.27 15.33
C ASP A 173 -6.66 -14.02 15.03
N SER A 174 -5.84 -14.00 16.08
CA SER A 174 -4.40 -13.71 15.98
C SER A 174 -3.61 -14.75 15.21
N ASP A 175 -4.14 -15.94 15.02
CA ASP A 175 -3.57 -17.06 14.29
C ASP A 175 -4.10 -17.16 12.84
N THR A 176 -4.88 -16.18 12.40
CA THR A 176 -5.37 -16.11 11.01
C THR A 176 -4.20 -16.10 10.03
N VAL A 177 -4.16 -17.07 9.13
CA VAL A 177 -3.10 -17.21 8.12
C VAL A 177 -3.60 -16.78 6.75
N ILE A 178 -2.78 -15.98 6.07
CA ILE A 178 -3.00 -15.58 4.68
C ILE A 178 -1.96 -16.27 3.80
N VAL A 179 -2.43 -17.06 2.84
CA VAL A 179 -1.58 -17.71 1.84
C VAL A 179 -1.66 -16.93 0.53
N CYS A 180 -0.52 -16.48 0.03
CA CYS A 180 -0.41 -15.73 -1.23
C CYS A 180 0.44 -16.51 -2.22
N GLY A 181 -0.13 -16.79 -3.41
CA GLY A 181 0.61 -17.31 -4.56
C GLY A 181 0.70 -16.24 -5.64
N SER A 182 1.91 -15.87 -6.08
CA SER A 182 2.09 -14.85 -7.12
C SER A 182 2.75 -15.43 -8.36
N ASN A 183 2.17 -15.14 -9.53
CA ASN A 183 2.65 -15.60 -10.83
C ASN A 183 3.17 -14.48 -11.74
N GLY A 184 2.94 -13.23 -11.38
CA GLY A 184 3.31 -12.10 -12.22
C GLY A 184 3.10 -10.74 -11.57
N GLN A 185 3.53 -9.70 -12.29
CA GLN A 185 3.43 -8.32 -11.85
C GLN A 185 2.44 -7.56 -12.74
N ILE A 186 1.59 -6.74 -12.13
CA ILE A 186 0.73 -5.78 -12.83
C ILE A 186 1.15 -4.37 -12.41
N GLU A 187 1.45 -3.48 -13.36
CA GLU A 187 1.81 -2.11 -13.06
C GLU A 187 0.59 -1.29 -12.63
N THR A 188 0.48 -1.00 -11.33
CA THR A 188 -0.58 -0.15 -10.75
C THR A 188 -0.79 1.14 -11.53
N LYS A 189 0.30 1.80 -11.94
CA LYS A 189 0.25 3.05 -12.71
C LYS A 189 -0.50 2.90 -14.03
N LYS A 190 -0.28 1.82 -14.77
CA LYS A 190 -0.98 1.54 -16.03
C LYS A 190 -2.47 1.33 -15.78
N MET A 191 -2.81 0.58 -14.74
CA MET A 191 -4.20 0.27 -14.39
C MET A 191 -4.97 1.54 -13.96
N LEU A 192 -4.39 2.33 -13.06
CA LEU A 192 -5.00 3.59 -12.61
C LEU A 192 -5.06 4.68 -13.69
N SER A 193 -4.32 4.55 -14.79
CA SER A 193 -4.36 5.46 -15.94
C SER A 193 -5.30 4.99 -17.05
N ASN A 194 -5.84 3.77 -16.99
CA ASN A 194 -6.80 3.24 -17.94
C ASN A 194 -8.21 3.72 -17.60
N LEU A 195 -8.82 4.53 -18.46
CA LEU A 195 -10.13 5.15 -18.22
C LEU A 195 -11.24 4.10 -18.07
N GLU A 196 -11.26 3.08 -18.92
CA GLU A 196 -12.29 2.02 -18.85
C GLU A 196 -12.25 1.26 -17.52
N ILE A 197 -11.06 0.94 -17.04
CA ILE A 197 -10.88 0.26 -15.75
C ILE A 197 -11.28 1.20 -14.61
N ARG A 198 -10.91 2.48 -14.67
CA ARG A 198 -11.33 3.48 -13.66
C ARG A 198 -12.84 3.59 -13.56
N GLU A 199 -13.55 3.72 -14.69
CA GLU A 199 -15.00 3.79 -14.73
C GLU A 199 -15.65 2.55 -14.10
N LYS A 200 -15.13 1.35 -14.38
CA LYS A 200 -15.58 0.12 -13.75
C LYS A 200 -15.36 0.14 -12.24
N ILE A 201 -14.17 0.54 -11.77
CA ILE A 201 -13.84 0.65 -10.35
C ILE A 201 -14.77 1.66 -9.65
N GLU A 202 -14.99 2.85 -10.24
CA GLU A 202 -15.84 3.90 -9.68
C GLU A 202 -17.31 3.46 -9.60
N ARG A 203 -17.79 2.69 -10.59
CA ARG A 203 -19.17 2.20 -10.64
C ARG A 203 -19.50 1.20 -9.54
N ILE A 204 -18.57 0.33 -9.18
CA ILE A 204 -18.84 -0.80 -8.26
C ILE A 204 -18.14 -0.69 -6.91
N GLY A 205 -16.97 -0.05 -6.84
CA GLY A 205 -16.14 -0.03 -5.64
C GLY A 205 -16.87 0.50 -4.41
N GLY A 206 -17.53 1.64 -4.53
CA GLY A 206 -18.29 2.25 -3.42
C GLY A 206 -19.41 1.36 -2.90
N LYS A 207 -20.16 0.72 -3.82
CA LYS A 207 -21.25 -0.21 -3.46
C LYS A 207 -20.75 -1.40 -2.65
N LEU A 208 -19.58 -1.95 -3.02
CA LEU A 208 -18.97 -3.07 -2.30
C LEU A 208 -18.50 -2.66 -0.90
N VAL A 209 -17.99 -1.43 -0.75
CA VAL A 209 -17.65 -0.91 0.57
C VAL A 209 -18.88 -0.79 1.46
N ASP A 210 -19.97 -0.23 0.94
CA ASP A 210 -21.22 -0.08 1.68
C ASP A 210 -21.83 -1.44 2.04
N GLU A 211 -21.74 -2.43 1.15
CA GLU A 211 -22.17 -3.82 1.42
C GLU A 211 -21.32 -4.49 2.51
N LEU A 212 -19.98 -4.28 2.50
CA LEU A 212 -19.10 -4.84 3.52
C LEU A 212 -19.31 -4.21 4.89
N ILE A 213 -19.59 -2.90 4.96
CA ILE A 213 -19.88 -2.21 6.23
C ILE A 213 -21.10 -2.81 6.92
N ILE A 214 -22.13 -3.21 6.15
CA ILE A 214 -23.36 -3.80 6.70
C ILE A 214 -23.12 -5.21 7.25
N ASN A 215 -22.21 -5.98 6.63
CA ASN A 215 -21.88 -7.35 7.02
C ASN A 215 -20.36 -7.53 7.02
N ALA A 216 -19.70 -6.99 8.05
CA ALA A 216 -18.23 -6.96 8.15
C ALA A 216 -17.69 -8.32 8.63
N SER A 217 -17.30 -9.18 7.69
CA SER A 217 -16.62 -10.45 7.97
C SER A 217 -15.52 -10.74 6.94
N ILE A 218 -14.60 -11.66 7.27
CA ILE A 218 -13.55 -12.10 6.32
C ILE A 218 -14.18 -12.77 5.11
N GLU A 219 -15.18 -13.61 5.32
CA GLU A 219 -15.89 -14.33 4.25
C GLU A 219 -16.52 -13.33 3.27
N LYS A 220 -17.16 -12.30 3.82
CA LYS A 220 -17.76 -11.24 2.99
C LYS A 220 -16.70 -10.41 2.27
N LEU A 221 -15.60 -10.08 2.93
CA LEU A 221 -14.46 -9.40 2.28
C LEU A 221 -13.94 -10.22 1.08
N MET A 222 -13.75 -11.52 1.25
CA MET A 222 -13.23 -12.41 0.20
C MET A 222 -14.24 -12.59 -0.96
N GLU A 223 -15.53 -12.75 -0.64
CA GLU A 223 -16.61 -12.79 -1.63
C GLU A 223 -16.62 -11.52 -2.49
N LEU A 224 -16.64 -10.35 -1.84
CA LEU A 224 -16.68 -9.06 -2.52
C LEU A 224 -15.41 -8.79 -3.32
N SER A 225 -14.25 -9.20 -2.81
CA SER A 225 -12.97 -9.10 -3.52
C SER A 225 -12.96 -9.91 -4.81
N LYS A 226 -13.49 -11.15 -4.77
CA LYS A 226 -13.62 -12.00 -5.95
C LYS A 226 -14.60 -11.39 -6.95
N ARG A 227 -15.77 -10.90 -6.49
CA ARG A 227 -16.76 -10.22 -7.33
C ARG A 227 -16.17 -9.00 -8.01
N PHE A 228 -15.45 -8.15 -7.26
CA PHE A 228 -14.79 -6.97 -7.80
C PHE A 228 -13.79 -7.32 -8.91
N ALA A 229 -12.86 -8.26 -8.65
CA ALA A 229 -11.85 -8.67 -9.62
C ALA A 229 -12.44 -9.22 -10.92
N MET A 230 -13.57 -9.92 -10.82
CA MET A 230 -14.32 -10.43 -11.98
C MET A 230 -15.01 -9.30 -12.75
N GLU A 231 -15.73 -8.40 -12.08
CA GLU A 231 -16.53 -7.34 -12.72
C GLU A 231 -15.66 -6.27 -13.39
N ILE A 232 -14.49 -5.94 -12.82
CA ILE A 232 -13.54 -5.02 -13.47
C ILE A 232 -12.71 -5.69 -14.57
N GLY A 233 -12.79 -7.02 -14.71
CA GLY A 233 -12.13 -7.77 -15.77
C GLY A 233 -10.63 -8.00 -15.58
N LEU A 234 -10.12 -7.93 -14.35
CA LEU A 234 -8.70 -8.19 -14.05
C LEU A 234 -8.38 -9.66 -13.79
N MET A 235 -9.38 -10.46 -13.43
CA MET A 235 -9.19 -11.87 -13.15
C MET A 235 -9.02 -12.66 -14.45
N ASN A 236 -7.78 -13.04 -14.77
CA ASN A 236 -7.47 -13.83 -15.94
C ASN A 236 -7.87 -15.33 -15.76
N GLU A 237 -7.86 -16.10 -16.86
CA GLU A 237 -8.29 -17.51 -16.86
C GLU A 237 -7.43 -18.40 -15.95
N ARG A 238 -6.16 -18.05 -15.75
CA ARG A 238 -5.27 -18.80 -14.86
C ARG A 238 -5.69 -18.63 -13.40
N ILE A 239 -5.94 -17.39 -12.97
CA ILE A 239 -6.42 -17.10 -11.60
C ILE A 239 -7.77 -17.74 -11.37
N LYS A 240 -8.71 -17.65 -12.34
CA LYS A 240 -10.02 -18.34 -12.27
C LYS A 240 -9.88 -19.83 -12.06
N LYS A 241 -8.95 -20.48 -12.79
CA LYS A 241 -8.69 -21.93 -12.63
C LYS A 241 -8.16 -22.27 -11.24
N VAL A 242 -7.21 -21.46 -10.72
CA VAL A 242 -6.66 -21.66 -9.36
C VAL A 242 -7.75 -21.50 -8.30
N ILE A 243 -8.55 -20.43 -8.36
CA ILE A 243 -9.64 -20.20 -7.41
C ILE A 243 -10.65 -21.35 -7.46
N LYS A 244 -11.06 -21.77 -8.66
CA LYS A 244 -11.99 -22.90 -8.83
C LYS A 244 -11.45 -24.20 -8.25
N GLU A 245 -10.15 -24.44 -8.38
CA GLU A 245 -9.53 -25.63 -7.81
C GLU A 245 -9.45 -25.58 -6.28
N LEU A 246 -9.17 -24.40 -5.72
CA LEU A 246 -9.23 -24.18 -4.27
C LEU A 246 -10.64 -24.41 -3.73
N GLU A 247 -11.66 -23.88 -4.38
CA GLU A 247 -13.06 -24.06 -3.99
C GLU A 247 -13.49 -25.53 -4.00
N LYS A 248 -13.10 -26.33 -5.01
CA LYS A 248 -13.35 -27.77 -5.06
C LYS A 248 -12.73 -28.53 -3.88
N ASN A 249 -11.64 -28.02 -3.34
CA ASN A 249 -10.95 -28.59 -2.19
C ASN A 249 -11.39 -27.98 -0.85
N GLY A 250 -12.49 -27.22 -0.82
CA GLY A 250 -13.07 -26.65 0.39
C GLY A 250 -12.53 -25.31 0.82
N PHE A 251 -11.61 -24.69 0.05
CA PHE A 251 -11.07 -23.36 0.33
C PHE A 251 -11.90 -22.28 -0.37
N VAL A 252 -13.03 -21.90 0.24
CA VAL A 252 -13.98 -20.95 -0.35
C VAL A 252 -13.53 -19.48 -0.25
N ASN A 253 -12.65 -19.15 0.69
CA ASN A 253 -12.15 -17.80 0.93
C ASN A 253 -10.89 -17.51 0.08
N ALA A 254 -11.03 -17.61 -1.24
CA ALA A 254 -9.97 -17.32 -2.20
C ALA A 254 -10.37 -16.19 -3.15
N SER A 255 -9.46 -15.25 -3.38
CA SER A 255 -9.66 -14.13 -4.29
C SER A 255 -8.33 -13.67 -4.91
N MET A 256 -8.40 -12.76 -5.86
CA MET A 256 -7.26 -12.08 -6.47
C MET A 256 -6.88 -10.84 -5.65
N ALA A 257 -5.58 -10.66 -5.39
CA ALA A 257 -5.06 -9.38 -4.90
C ALA A 257 -5.11 -8.31 -6.01
N MET A 258 -5.54 -7.08 -5.68
CA MET A 258 -5.65 -6.03 -6.68
C MET A 258 -4.28 -5.59 -7.22
N PHE A 259 -4.21 -5.49 -8.55
CA PHE A 259 -3.02 -5.11 -9.31
C PHE A 259 -1.80 -6.04 -9.11
N GLY A 260 -2.07 -7.33 -8.94
CA GLY A 260 -1.06 -8.39 -8.98
C GLY A 260 -1.68 -9.69 -9.51
N GLU A 261 -0.92 -10.51 -10.21
CA GLU A 261 -1.31 -11.90 -10.48
C GLU A 261 -1.07 -12.76 -9.22
N THR A 262 -1.72 -12.38 -8.14
CA THR A 262 -1.57 -12.97 -6.80
C THR A 262 -2.90 -13.41 -6.26
#